data_2f52e06420067f1d4c8c41e110a83b32
#
_entry.id   2f52e06420067f1d4c8c41e110a83b32
#
_cell.length_a   1.000
_cell.length_b   1.000
_cell.length_c   1.000
_cell.angle_alpha   90.00
_cell.angle_beta   90.00
_cell.angle_gamma   90.00
#
_symmetry.space_group_name_H-M   'P 1'
#
loop_
_entity.id
_entity.type
_entity.pdbx_description
1 polymer ?
#
loop_
_entity_poly.entity_id
_entity_poly.type
_entity_poly.pdbx_seq_one_letter_code
_entity_poly.pdbx_strand_id
1 'polypeptide(L)'
;MDFDYSPKTKELQARLRQFMDDHIHPAEKACAEELAAHTAAGNRWQPLQTIENLKPKARAAGLWNLFLPVDTAEASGYHGAGLTNAEYAPLAEIMGRVLWASEVFNCSAPDTGNMETIARYGSEAIKAEWLTPLLEGRIRSAFAMTEPDVASSDATNICTRIERQGHHYVINGRKWWISGANDPRCKVFITMGKTDPDAPRHSQQSMIVVPADTPGITIVRPLNVFGYDDAPHGHAE
;
A
#
# COMPACT_ATOMS: atom_id res chain seq x y z
N MET A 1 32.37 -12.30 0.21
CA MET A 1 30.96 -11.84 0.27
C MET A 1 30.28 -12.51 -0.90
N ASP A 2 29.25 -13.31 -0.64
CA ASP A 2 28.50 -13.99 -1.71
C ASP A 2 27.28 -13.14 -2.07
N PHE A 3 27.12 -12.79 -3.33
CA PHE A 3 26.00 -12.01 -3.85
C PHE A 3 25.02 -12.87 -4.65
N ASP A 4 25.20 -14.19 -4.65
CA ASP A 4 24.29 -15.11 -5.32
C ASP A 4 22.96 -15.21 -4.58
N TYR A 5 21.89 -15.32 -5.36
CA TYR A 5 20.56 -15.58 -4.81
C TYR A 5 20.43 -17.02 -4.32
N SER A 6 19.64 -17.20 -3.25
CA SER A 6 19.31 -18.54 -2.74
C SER A 6 18.60 -19.38 -3.81
N PRO A 7 18.67 -20.72 -3.76
CA PRO A 7 17.92 -21.60 -4.66
C PRO A 7 16.41 -21.27 -4.67
N LYS A 8 15.83 -20.98 -3.51
CA LYS A 8 14.43 -20.55 -3.34
C LYS A 8 14.14 -19.28 -4.11
N THR A 9 15.00 -18.28 -4.00
CA THR A 9 14.85 -17.01 -4.71
C THR A 9 14.93 -17.21 -6.21
N LYS A 10 15.90 -18.01 -6.70
CA LYS A 10 16.05 -18.33 -8.14
C LYS A 10 14.81 -19.05 -8.69
N GLU A 11 14.24 -19.99 -7.95
CA GLU A 11 12.99 -20.67 -8.33
C GLU A 11 11.82 -19.68 -8.41
N LEU A 12 11.63 -18.84 -7.39
CA LEU A 12 10.57 -17.83 -7.39
C LEU A 12 10.74 -16.80 -8.52
N GLN A 13 11.97 -16.37 -8.81
CA GLN A 13 12.24 -15.49 -9.95
C GLN A 13 11.85 -16.16 -11.27
N ALA A 14 12.15 -17.43 -11.47
CA ALA A 14 11.77 -18.16 -12.69
C ALA A 14 10.25 -18.25 -12.83
N ARG A 15 9.54 -18.62 -11.77
CA ARG A 15 8.06 -18.69 -11.74
C ARG A 15 7.43 -17.33 -11.96
N LEU A 16 7.96 -16.27 -11.33
CA LEU A 16 7.43 -14.92 -11.48
C LEU A 16 7.66 -14.39 -12.90
N ARG A 17 8.84 -14.59 -13.49
CA ARG A 17 9.10 -14.22 -14.90
C ARG A 17 8.15 -14.92 -15.85
N GLN A 18 7.95 -16.24 -15.68
CA GLN A 18 6.99 -17.00 -16.48
C GLN A 18 5.58 -16.42 -16.35
N PHE A 19 5.15 -16.07 -15.14
CA PHE A 19 3.83 -15.44 -14.92
C PHE A 19 3.74 -14.06 -15.59
N MET A 20 4.81 -13.26 -15.53
CA MET A 20 4.87 -11.96 -16.21
C MET A 20 4.71 -12.14 -17.72
N ASP A 21 5.43 -13.10 -18.31
CA ASP A 21 5.40 -13.37 -19.76
C ASP A 21 4.04 -13.93 -20.21
N ASP A 22 3.44 -14.84 -19.44
CA ASP A 22 2.19 -15.51 -19.80
C ASP A 22 0.94 -14.67 -19.55
N HIS A 23 0.97 -13.75 -18.56
CA HIS A 23 -0.23 -13.10 -18.07
C HIS A 23 -0.14 -11.57 -17.96
N ILE A 24 0.99 -11.01 -17.55
CA ILE A 24 1.11 -9.57 -17.30
C ILE A 24 1.37 -8.81 -18.61
N HIS A 25 2.46 -9.16 -19.33
CA HIS A 25 2.78 -8.47 -20.58
C HIS A 25 1.67 -8.57 -21.64
N PRO A 26 0.99 -9.72 -21.84
CA PRO A 26 -0.14 -9.78 -22.75
C PRO A 26 -1.35 -8.91 -22.33
N ALA A 27 -1.48 -8.58 -21.04
CA ALA A 27 -2.57 -7.79 -20.51
C ALA A 27 -2.34 -6.27 -20.58
N GLU A 28 -1.13 -5.79 -20.85
CA GLU A 28 -0.79 -4.36 -20.81
C GLU A 28 -1.69 -3.51 -21.71
N LYS A 29 -1.95 -3.98 -22.93
CA LYS A 29 -2.83 -3.27 -23.87
C LYS A 29 -4.26 -3.20 -23.33
N ALA A 30 -4.80 -4.30 -22.84
CA ALA A 30 -6.16 -4.35 -22.29
C ALA A 30 -6.32 -3.44 -21.07
N CYS A 31 -5.33 -3.43 -20.16
CA CYS A 31 -5.31 -2.50 -19.03
C CYS A 31 -5.32 -1.03 -19.48
N ALA A 32 -4.51 -0.68 -20.48
CA ALA A 32 -4.45 0.69 -20.99
C ALA A 32 -5.79 1.12 -21.64
N GLU A 33 -6.42 0.25 -22.42
CA GLU A 33 -7.72 0.48 -23.05
C GLU A 33 -8.84 0.62 -22.01
N GLU A 34 -8.87 -0.23 -20.98
CA GLU A 34 -9.82 -0.17 -19.88
C GLU A 34 -9.67 1.13 -19.08
N LEU A 35 -8.43 1.52 -18.74
CA LEU A 35 -8.14 2.78 -18.06
C LEU A 35 -8.58 4.00 -18.88
N ALA A 36 -8.33 4.01 -20.18
CA ALA A 36 -8.78 5.07 -21.07
C ALA A 36 -10.30 5.18 -21.11
N ALA A 37 -11.01 4.04 -21.14
CA ALA A 37 -12.46 4.00 -21.11
C ALA A 37 -13.03 4.54 -19.79
N HIS A 38 -12.45 4.15 -18.64
CA HIS A 38 -12.84 4.69 -17.34
C HIS A 38 -12.60 6.19 -17.26
N THR A 39 -11.46 6.67 -17.76
CA THR A 39 -11.13 8.10 -17.80
C THR A 39 -12.14 8.88 -18.66
N ALA A 40 -12.48 8.38 -19.83
CA ALA A 40 -13.48 9.00 -20.73
C ALA A 40 -14.87 9.02 -20.10
N ALA A 41 -15.21 8.04 -19.28
CA ALA A 41 -16.47 7.96 -18.54
C ALA A 41 -16.49 8.81 -17.25
N GLY A 42 -15.39 9.51 -16.90
CA GLY A 42 -15.28 10.32 -15.69
C GLY A 42 -15.13 9.53 -14.38
N ASN A 43 -14.79 8.25 -14.45
CA ASN A 43 -14.63 7.36 -13.29
C ASN A 43 -13.26 6.65 -13.27
N ARG A 44 -12.23 7.40 -13.60
CA ARG A 44 -10.84 6.96 -13.73
C ARG A 44 -10.33 6.03 -12.61
N TRP A 45 -10.78 6.24 -11.38
CA TRP A 45 -10.31 5.51 -10.20
C TRP A 45 -11.01 4.17 -9.98
N GLN A 46 -11.86 3.75 -10.92
CA GLN A 46 -12.45 2.41 -10.86
C GLN A 46 -11.37 1.35 -11.02
N PRO A 47 -11.45 0.27 -10.22
CA PRO A 47 -10.53 -0.87 -10.35
C PRO A 47 -10.59 -1.44 -11.77
N LEU A 48 -9.42 -1.78 -12.32
CA LEU A 48 -9.33 -2.42 -13.63
C LEU A 48 -9.69 -3.90 -13.50
N GLN A 49 -10.75 -4.31 -14.18
CA GLN A 49 -11.21 -5.70 -14.17
C GLN A 49 -10.14 -6.66 -14.70
N THR A 50 -9.33 -6.19 -15.64
CA THR A 50 -8.19 -6.94 -16.17
C THR A 50 -7.22 -7.32 -15.04
N ILE A 51 -6.88 -6.39 -14.13
CA ILE A 51 -6.03 -6.66 -12.96
C ILE A 51 -6.73 -7.60 -11.98
N GLU A 52 -8.01 -7.35 -11.68
CA GLU A 52 -8.79 -8.19 -10.76
C GLU A 52 -8.86 -9.65 -11.23
N ASN A 53 -8.96 -9.89 -12.55
CA ASN A 53 -8.98 -11.23 -13.12
C ASN A 53 -7.62 -11.96 -13.05
N LEU A 54 -6.52 -11.24 -12.87
CA LEU A 54 -5.18 -11.81 -12.74
C LEU A 54 -4.84 -12.23 -11.30
N LYS A 55 -5.43 -11.57 -10.28
CA LYS A 55 -5.17 -11.85 -8.86
C LYS A 55 -5.43 -13.33 -8.47
N PRO A 56 -6.56 -13.97 -8.86
CA PRO A 56 -6.76 -15.39 -8.57
C PRO A 56 -5.69 -16.30 -9.21
N LYS A 57 -5.20 -15.95 -10.40
CA LYS A 57 -4.14 -16.72 -11.07
C LYS A 57 -2.82 -16.59 -10.31
N ALA A 58 -2.47 -15.39 -9.85
CA ALA A 58 -1.27 -15.15 -9.03
C ALA A 58 -1.33 -15.95 -7.72
N ARG A 59 -2.50 -15.99 -7.06
CA ARG A 59 -2.73 -16.82 -5.87
C ARG A 59 -2.53 -18.31 -6.16
N ALA A 60 -3.15 -18.81 -7.22
CA ALA A 60 -3.02 -20.21 -7.61
C ALA A 60 -1.58 -20.61 -7.98
N ALA A 61 -0.81 -19.65 -8.51
CA ALA A 61 0.61 -19.82 -8.79
C ALA A 61 1.50 -19.71 -7.53
N GLY A 62 0.94 -19.44 -6.33
CA GLY A 62 1.71 -19.24 -5.11
C GLY A 62 2.59 -17.98 -5.14
N LEU A 63 2.16 -16.92 -5.85
CA LEU A 63 2.84 -15.66 -6.01
C LEU A 63 2.08 -14.51 -5.31
N TRP A 64 1.50 -14.78 -4.14
CA TRP A 64 0.69 -13.83 -3.39
C TRP A 64 1.36 -13.43 -2.09
N ASN A 65 1.31 -12.14 -1.72
CA ASN A 65 1.89 -11.60 -0.49
C ASN A 65 3.39 -11.92 -0.31
N LEU A 66 4.15 -11.90 -1.40
CA LEU A 66 5.59 -12.23 -1.38
C LEU A 66 6.42 -11.30 -0.50
N PHE A 67 5.91 -10.09 -0.24
CA PHE A 67 6.59 -9.04 0.50
C PHE A 67 6.68 -9.30 2.01
N LEU A 68 5.74 -10.06 2.60
CA LEU A 68 5.63 -10.17 4.06
C LEU A 68 6.84 -10.89 4.66
N PRO A 69 7.69 -10.20 5.47
CA PRO A 69 8.90 -10.79 6.02
C PRO A 69 8.61 -11.90 7.02
N VAL A 70 9.54 -12.86 7.13
CA VAL A 70 9.42 -14.03 8.02
C VAL A 70 9.15 -13.62 9.45
N ASP A 71 9.92 -12.69 9.98
CA ASP A 71 9.82 -12.24 11.37
C ASP A 71 8.47 -11.56 11.66
N THR A 72 7.95 -10.78 10.72
CA THR A 72 6.63 -10.17 10.84
C THR A 72 5.52 -11.22 10.74
N ALA A 73 5.65 -12.20 9.84
CA ALA A 73 4.71 -13.28 9.69
C ALA A 73 4.61 -14.13 10.96
N GLU A 74 5.74 -14.52 11.52
CA GLU A 74 5.81 -15.29 12.77
C GLU A 74 5.17 -14.54 13.96
N ALA A 75 5.49 -13.26 14.12
CA ALA A 75 4.97 -12.44 15.21
C ALA A 75 3.46 -12.16 15.10
N SER A 76 2.90 -12.13 13.89
CA SER A 76 1.50 -11.77 13.64
C SER A 76 0.56 -12.97 13.45
N GLY A 77 1.12 -14.18 13.23
CA GLY A 77 0.34 -15.36 12.84
C GLY A 77 -0.13 -15.36 11.37
N TYR A 78 0.27 -14.36 10.58
CA TYR A 78 -0.02 -14.28 9.15
C TYR A 78 1.21 -14.69 8.35
N HIS A 79 1.02 -15.52 7.33
CA HIS A 79 2.14 -16.10 6.58
C HIS A 79 2.20 -15.53 5.15
N GLY A 80 3.38 -15.04 4.77
CA GLY A 80 3.76 -14.76 3.39
C GLY A 80 4.52 -15.93 2.78
N ALA A 81 5.36 -15.62 1.78
CA ALA A 81 6.21 -16.64 1.13
C ALA A 81 7.42 -17.08 1.98
N GLY A 82 7.57 -16.56 3.19
CA GLY A 82 8.70 -16.84 4.08
C GLY A 82 10.03 -16.37 3.51
N LEU A 83 10.05 -15.14 2.98
CA LEU A 83 11.22 -14.51 2.38
C LEU A 83 11.82 -13.49 3.33
N THR A 84 13.13 -13.36 3.31
CA THR A 84 13.83 -12.19 3.81
C THR A 84 13.68 -11.03 2.82
N ASN A 85 13.94 -9.78 3.26
CA ASN A 85 13.94 -8.62 2.36
C ASN A 85 14.95 -8.76 1.21
N ALA A 86 16.11 -9.39 1.47
CA ALA A 86 17.11 -9.66 0.44
C ALA A 86 16.61 -10.66 -0.63
N GLU A 87 15.82 -11.64 -0.23
CA GLU A 87 15.20 -12.60 -1.15
C GLU A 87 14.01 -12.01 -1.91
N TYR A 88 13.26 -11.09 -1.29
CA TYR A 88 12.14 -10.41 -1.94
C TYR A 88 12.58 -9.34 -2.95
N ALA A 89 13.67 -8.63 -2.71
CA ALA A 89 14.12 -7.51 -3.54
C ALA A 89 14.20 -7.83 -5.05
N PRO A 90 14.81 -8.95 -5.51
CA PRO A 90 14.85 -9.29 -6.92
C PRO A 90 13.48 -9.68 -7.51
N LEU A 91 12.51 -10.06 -6.69
CA LEU A 91 11.13 -10.31 -7.12
C LEU A 91 10.39 -8.99 -7.32
N ALA A 92 10.60 -8.02 -6.42
CA ALA A 92 10.07 -6.66 -6.58
C ALA A 92 10.59 -5.98 -7.85
N GLU A 93 11.87 -6.18 -8.20
CA GLU A 93 12.45 -5.70 -9.48
C GLU A 93 11.70 -6.27 -10.69
N ILE A 94 11.38 -7.56 -10.69
CA ILE A 94 10.65 -8.20 -11.80
C ILE A 94 9.24 -7.62 -11.92
N MET A 95 8.51 -7.51 -10.81
CA MET A 95 7.17 -6.91 -10.78
C MET A 95 7.19 -5.44 -11.22
N GLY A 96 8.20 -4.68 -10.81
CA GLY A 96 8.34 -3.26 -11.12
C GLY A 96 8.57 -2.91 -12.59
N ARG A 97 8.73 -3.88 -13.49
CA ARG A 97 8.84 -3.66 -14.94
C ARG A 97 7.53 -3.23 -15.57
N VAL A 98 6.39 -3.52 -14.94
CA VAL A 98 5.07 -3.04 -15.33
C VAL A 98 4.44 -2.33 -14.13
N LEU A 99 4.04 -1.06 -14.27
CA LEU A 99 3.65 -0.17 -13.17
C LEU A 99 2.55 -0.74 -12.26
N TRP A 100 1.61 -1.51 -12.80
CA TRP A 100 0.50 -2.07 -12.05
C TRP A 100 0.71 -3.55 -11.63
N ALA A 101 1.78 -4.21 -12.10
CA ALA A 101 1.94 -5.65 -11.90
C ALA A 101 2.04 -6.05 -10.42
N SER A 102 2.68 -5.23 -9.57
CA SER A 102 2.79 -5.50 -8.14
C SER A 102 1.43 -5.65 -7.46
N GLU A 103 0.38 -5.00 -7.97
CA GLU A 103 -0.98 -5.15 -7.45
C GLU A 103 -1.55 -6.55 -7.69
N VAL A 104 -1.23 -7.18 -8.81
CA VAL A 104 -1.67 -8.55 -9.14
C VAL A 104 -1.21 -9.55 -8.09
N PHE A 105 -0.08 -9.29 -7.45
CA PHE A 105 0.56 -10.14 -6.44
C PHE A 105 0.28 -9.68 -4.99
N ASN A 106 -0.56 -8.65 -4.82
CA ASN A 106 -0.80 -7.96 -3.56
C ASN A 106 0.49 -7.44 -2.90
N CYS A 107 1.40 -6.96 -3.71
CA CYS A 107 2.72 -6.47 -3.32
C CYS A 107 2.92 -4.98 -3.63
N SER A 108 1.82 -4.23 -3.79
CA SER A 108 1.86 -2.80 -4.08
C SER A 108 2.04 -1.94 -2.82
N ALA A 109 2.85 -0.89 -2.93
CA ALA A 109 2.83 0.19 -1.96
C ALA A 109 1.57 1.08 -2.17
N PRO A 110 1.02 1.70 -1.11
CA PRO A 110 1.48 1.69 0.28
C PRO A 110 1.03 0.48 1.10
N ASP A 111 0.20 -0.40 0.54
CA ASP A 111 -0.43 -1.49 1.28
C ASP A 111 0.58 -2.42 1.95
N THR A 112 1.70 -2.73 1.28
CA THR A 112 2.74 -3.61 1.86
C THR A 112 3.27 -3.07 3.18
N GLY A 113 3.65 -1.78 3.23
CA GLY A 113 4.12 -1.14 4.46
C GLY A 113 3.03 -1.01 5.52
N ASN A 114 1.80 -0.72 5.11
CA ASN A 114 0.66 -0.61 6.01
C ASN A 114 0.30 -1.98 6.62
N MET A 115 0.28 -3.04 5.81
CA MET A 115 0.05 -4.41 6.29
C MET A 115 1.13 -4.85 7.28
N GLU A 116 2.40 -4.58 6.99
CA GLU A 116 3.49 -4.89 7.91
C GLU A 116 3.39 -4.10 9.22
N THR A 117 3.06 -2.82 9.14
CA THR A 117 2.86 -1.97 10.32
C THR A 117 1.72 -2.49 11.20
N ILE A 118 0.57 -2.82 10.60
CA ILE A 118 -0.56 -3.38 11.35
C ILE A 118 -0.22 -4.77 11.92
N ALA A 119 0.48 -5.61 11.16
CA ALA A 119 0.89 -6.92 11.62
C ALA A 119 1.78 -6.86 12.87
N ARG A 120 2.72 -5.90 12.91
CA ARG A 120 3.65 -5.73 14.04
C ARG A 120 3.04 -5.04 15.24
N TYR A 121 2.22 -4.02 15.03
CA TYR A 121 1.81 -3.07 16.07
C TYR A 121 0.30 -3.00 16.31
N GLY A 122 -0.52 -3.55 15.41
CA GLY A 122 -1.96 -3.56 15.55
C GLY A 122 -2.43 -4.49 16.68
N SER A 123 -3.48 -4.08 17.40
CA SER A 123 -4.20 -5.00 18.28
C SER A 123 -4.88 -6.11 17.47
N GLU A 124 -5.27 -7.21 18.14
CA GLU A 124 -5.95 -8.31 17.46
C GLU A 124 -7.25 -7.85 16.78
N ALA A 125 -7.97 -6.90 17.38
CA ALA A 125 -9.16 -6.30 16.77
C ALA A 125 -8.81 -5.56 15.48
N ILE A 126 -7.76 -4.72 15.48
CA ILE A 126 -7.29 -3.98 14.29
C ILE A 126 -6.79 -4.94 13.21
N LYS A 127 -6.08 -6.01 13.59
CA LYS A 127 -5.63 -7.04 12.65
C LYS A 127 -6.81 -7.77 12.00
N ALA A 128 -7.78 -8.18 12.79
CA ALA A 128 -8.97 -8.85 12.27
C ALA A 128 -9.78 -7.96 11.32
N GLU A 129 -9.95 -6.69 11.68
CA GLU A 129 -10.75 -5.74 10.94
C GLU A 129 -10.07 -5.27 9.63
N TRP A 130 -8.75 -4.98 9.67
CA TRP A 130 -8.05 -4.32 8.56
C TRP A 130 -6.98 -5.19 7.91
N LEU A 131 -6.13 -5.89 8.69
CA LEU A 131 -5.02 -6.66 8.11
C LEU A 131 -5.53 -7.86 7.29
N THR A 132 -6.48 -8.60 7.83
CA THR A 132 -7.04 -9.77 7.12
C THR A 132 -7.57 -9.40 5.73
N PRO A 133 -8.49 -8.42 5.57
CA PRO A 133 -8.99 -8.05 4.25
C PRO A 133 -7.91 -7.41 3.34
N LEU A 134 -6.89 -6.74 3.90
CA LEU A 134 -5.75 -6.25 3.12
C LEU A 134 -4.91 -7.41 2.57
N LEU A 135 -4.54 -8.40 3.39
CA LEU A 135 -3.79 -9.58 2.97
C LEU A 135 -4.57 -10.44 1.96
N GLU A 136 -5.89 -10.42 2.06
CA GLU A 136 -6.77 -11.05 1.07
C GLU A 136 -6.94 -10.20 -0.20
N GLY A 137 -6.44 -8.97 -0.24
CA GLY A 137 -6.58 -8.04 -1.37
C GLY A 137 -8.03 -7.60 -1.64
N ARG A 138 -8.91 -7.69 -0.64
CA ARG A 138 -10.32 -7.25 -0.73
C ARG A 138 -10.47 -5.75 -0.60
N ILE A 139 -9.57 -5.11 0.13
CA ILE A 139 -9.50 -3.66 0.32
C ILE A 139 -8.09 -3.15 0.06
N ARG A 140 -7.96 -1.84 -0.06
CA ARG A 140 -6.70 -1.11 -0.14
C ARG A 140 -6.58 -0.15 1.04
N SER A 141 -5.40 0.39 1.21
CA SER A 141 -5.07 1.35 2.27
C SER A 141 -4.26 2.52 1.73
N ALA A 142 -4.12 3.56 2.55
CA ALA A 142 -3.21 4.65 2.28
C ALA A 142 -2.42 5.04 3.53
N PHE A 143 -1.25 5.67 3.34
CA PHE A 143 -0.44 6.19 4.43
C PHE A 143 -0.42 7.71 4.39
N ALA A 144 -1.14 8.34 5.31
CA ALA A 144 -1.32 9.78 5.40
C ALA A 144 -0.24 10.39 6.30
N MET A 145 0.95 10.66 5.74
CA MET A 145 2.09 11.22 6.45
C MET A 145 2.38 12.65 6.03
N THR A 146 2.70 12.86 4.75
CA THR A 146 3.26 14.11 4.25
C THR A 146 2.24 15.26 4.25
N GLU A 147 2.74 16.50 4.42
CA GLU A 147 1.95 17.72 4.56
C GLU A 147 2.45 18.80 3.60
N PRO A 148 1.55 19.64 3.03
CA PRO A 148 1.93 20.65 2.06
C PRO A 148 2.77 21.80 2.62
N ASP A 149 2.58 22.14 3.90
CA ASP A 149 3.09 23.38 4.49
C ASP A 149 4.46 23.20 5.19
N VAL A 150 4.96 21.96 5.29
CA VAL A 150 6.22 21.66 6.00
C VAL A 150 7.06 20.64 5.22
N ALA A 151 8.37 20.60 5.48
CA ALA A 151 9.28 19.60 4.96
C ALA A 151 9.05 18.25 5.65
N SER A 152 7.93 17.61 5.31
CA SER A 152 7.34 16.48 6.03
C SER A 152 7.97 15.12 5.71
N SER A 153 8.97 15.06 4.82
CA SER A 153 9.87 13.91 4.71
C SER A 153 10.72 13.70 5.98
N ASP A 154 10.95 14.76 6.75
CA ASP A 154 11.34 14.65 8.15
C ASP A 154 10.07 14.61 9.01
N ALA A 155 9.74 13.44 9.55
CA ALA A 155 8.54 13.21 10.35
C ALA A 155 8.43 14.14 11.57
N THR A 156 9.55 14.68 12.06
CA THR A 156 9.55 15.62 13.19
C THR A 156 8.94 16.98 12.84
N ASN A 157 8.80 17.30 11.54
CA ASN A 157 8.20 18.55 11.09
C ASN A 157 6.67 18.48 10.93
N ILE A 158 6.07 17.29 11.02
CA ILE A 158 4.62 17.09 10.87
C ILE A 158 3.87 17.98 11.86
N CYS A 159 2.84 18.67 11.36
CA CYS A 159 2.01 19.61 12.14
C CYS A 159 0.62 19.05 12.44
N THR A 160 0.15 18.05 11.72
CA THR A 160 -1.14 17.37 12.02
C THR A 160 -1.20 16.99 13.50
N ARG A 161 -2.28 17.37 14.17
CA ARG A 161 -2.51 17.12 15.58
C ARG A 161 -3.44 15.93 15.76
N ILE A 162 -3.11 15.07 16.74
CA ILE A 162 -3.96 13.97 17.20
C ILE A 162 -4.19 14.20 18.68
N GLU A 163 -5.39 14.62 19.06
CA GLU A 163 -5.74 15.01 20.42
C GLU A 163 -6.76 14.03 21.01
N ARG A 164 -6.49 13.49 22.19
CA ARG A 164 -7.46 12.65 22.88
C ARG A 164 -8.53 13.50 23.56
N GLN A 165 -9.80 13.25 23.23
CA GLN A 165 -10.95 13.87 23.82
C GLN A 165 -11.88 12.78 24.42
N GLY A 166 -11.70 12.49 25.69
CA GLY A 166 -12.42 11.41 26.36
C GLY A 166 -12.09 10.02 25.76
N HIS A 167 -13.05 9.42 25.08
CA HIS A 167 -12.91 8.10 24.44
C HIS A 167 -12.59 8.19 22.94
N HIS A 168 -12.45 9.38 22.39
CA HIS A 168 -12.19 9.62 20.97
C HIS A 168 -10.85 10.33 20.77
N TYR A 169 -10.33 10.21 19.55
CA TYR A 169 -9.23 11.05 19.07
C TYR A 169 -9.78 12.03 18.03
N VAL A 170 -9.37 13.28 18.12
CA VAL A 170 -9.66 14.31 17.12
C VAL A 170 -8.38 14.55 16.33
N ILE A 171 -8.46 14.42 15.01
CA ILE A 171 -7.34 14.59 14.09
C ILE A 171 -7.60 15.85 13.29
N ASN A 172 -6.66 16.80 13.34
CA ASN A 172 -6.71 18.05 12.57
C ASN A 172 -5.40 18.22 11.80
N GLY A 173 -5.50 18.29 10.49
CA GLY A 173 -4.35 18.50 9.60
C GLY A 173 -4.71 18.36 8.15
N ARG A 174 -3.73 18.64 7.30
CA ARG A 174 -3.84 18.50 5.84
C ARG A 174 -2.68 17.66 5.35
N LYS A 175 -3.01 16.64 4.60
CA LYS A 175 -2.05 15.69 4.03
C LYS A 175 -2.05 15.80 2.51
N TRP A 176 -0.90 15.56 1.87
CA TRP A 176 -0.79 15.56 0.43
C TRP A 176 0.14 14.45 -0.08
N TRP A 177 0.11 14.18 -1.35
CA TRP A 177 0.84 13.09 -1.98
C TRP A 177 0.52 11.71 -1.36
N ILE A 178 -0.74 11.53 -0.99
CA ILE A 178 -1.20 10.31 -0.35
C ILE A 178 -1.57 9.29 -1.42
N SER A 179 -0.65 8.35 -1.67
CA SER A 179 -0.82 7.29 -2.67
C SER A 179 -1.99 6.38 -2.31
N GLY A 180 -2.84 6.10 -3.30
CA GLY A 180 -3.96 5.18 -3.16
C GLY A 180 -5.21 5.77 -2.53
N ALA A 181 -5.19 7.01 -2.02
CA ALA A 181 -6.36 7.60 -1.36
C ALA A 181 -7.54 7.88 -2.31
N ASN A 182 -7.31 7.97 -3.63
CA ASN A 182 -8.37 8.12 -4.63
C ASN A 182 -9.03 6.77 -5.00
N ASP A 183 -8.43 5.63 -4.64
CA ASP A 183 -8.96 4.32 -4.98
C ASP A 183 -10.23 4.04 -4.17
N PRO A 184 -11.37 3.70 -4.78
CA PRO A 184 -12.63 3.40 -4.08
C PRO A 184 -12.51 2.17 -3.16
N ARG A 185 -11.50 1.33 -3.36
CA ARG A 185 -11.17 0.21 -2.47
C ARG A 185 -10.35 0.63 -1.25
N CYS A 186 -9.82 1.86 -1.19
CA CYS A 186 -9.15 2.36 0.00
C CYS A 186 -10.16 2.51 1.13
N LYS A 187 -10.05 1.68 2.15
CA LYS A 187 -10.99 1.63 3.29
C LYS A 187 -10.35 2.08 4.60
N VAL A 188 -9.04 2.25 4.61
CA VAL A 188 -8.32 2.60 5.84
C VAL A 188 -7.10 3.46 5.54
N PHE A 189 -6.89 4.46 6.38
CA PHE A 189 -5.67 5.26 6.43
C PHE A 189 -4.85 4.91 7.66
N ILE A 190 -3.52 4.83 7.51
CA ILE A 190 -2.61 5.00 8.65
C ILE A 190 -2.20 6.47 8.64
N THR A 191 -2.64 7.22 9.64
CA THR A 191 -2.41 8.66 9.71
C THR A 191 -1.36 8.98 10.76
N MET A 192 -0.30 9.69 10.38
CA MET A 192 0.72 10.18 11.29
C MET A 192 0.43 11.62 11.72
N GLY A 193 0.54 11.89 13.02
CA GLY A 193 0.37 13.21 13.59
C GLY A 193 1.04 13.33 14.95
N LYS A 194 1.10 14.53 15.50
CA LYS A 194 1.62 14.81 16.85
C LYS A 194 0.56 14.54 17.90
N THR A 195 0.89 13.64 18.82
CA THR A 195 0.08 13.30 20.00
C THR A 195 0.59 13.96 21.28
N ASP A 196 1.90 14.21 21.35
CA ASP A 196 2.56 14.84 22.50
C ASP A 196 3.59 15.86 22.01
N PRO A 197 3.18 17.13 21.78
CA PRO A 197 4.08 18.16 21.27
C PRO A 197 5.17 18.59 22.27
N ASP A 198 5.01 18.28 23.55
CA ASP A 198 5.95 18.62 24.62
C ASP A 198 7.01 17.52 24.85
N ALA A 199 6.81 16.34 24.26
CA ALA A 199 7.78 15.25 24.30
C ALA A 199 9.08 15.59 23.54
N PRO A 200 10.17 14.86 23.76
CA PRO A 200 11.38 14.97 22.94
C PRO A 200 11.03 14.83 21.43
N ARG A 201 11.72 15.61 20.59
CA ARG A 201 11.43 15.78 19.15
C ARG A 201 11.06 14.49 18.41
N HIS A 202 11.75 13.39 18.67
CA HIS A 202 11.54 12.09 18.01
C HIS A 202 10.47 11.21 18.69
N SER A 203 9.79 11.71 19.72
CA SER A 203 8.75 11.00 20.47
C SER A 203 7.39 11.71 20.43
N GLN A 204 7.28 12.78 19.64
CA GLN A 204 6.06 13.60 19.54
C GLN A 204 4.98 12.95 18.66
N GLN A 205 5.37 12.09 17.71
CA GLN A 205 4.51 11.56 16.68
C GLN A 205 3.95 10.20 17.08
N SER A 206 2.71 9.95 16.64
CA SER A 206 2.07 8.65 16.68
C SER A 206 1.40 8.36 15.33
N MET A 207 1.09 7.10 15.10
CA MET A 207 0.26 6.66 13.98
C MET A 207 -1.06 6.13 14.52
N ILE A 208 -2.14 6.46 13.83
CA ILE A 208 -3.48 6.00 14.16
C ILE A 208 -4.14 5.41 12.91
N VAL A 209 -4.83 4.30 13.09
CA VAL A 209 -5.64 3.68 12.03
C VAL A 209 -6.99 4.39 11.97
N VAL A 210 -7.35 4.91 10.79
CA VAL A 210 -8.55 5.70 10.57
C VAL A 210 -9.36 5.08 9.43
N PRO A 211 -10.61 4.66 9.65
CA PRO A 211 -11.50 4.24 8.56
C PRO A 211 -11.67 5.37 7.53
N ALA A 212 -11.67 5.03 6.23
CA ALA A 212 -11.71 6.04 5.17
C ALA A 212 -13.05 6.81 5.11
N ASP A 213 -14.11 6.25 5.67
CA ASP A 213 -15.44 6.87 5.76
C ASP A 213 -15.66 7.65 7.07
N THR A 214 -14.61 7.87 7.86
CA THR A 214 -14.69 8.67 9.09
C THR A 214 -15.19 10.08 8.78
N PRO A 215 -16.25 10.56 9.48
CA PRO A 215 -16.76 11.92 9.28
C PRO A 215 -15.67 12.99 9.46
N GLY A 216 -15.60 13.93 8.51
CA GLY A 216 -14.60 15.01 8.52
C GLY A 216 -13.39 14.75 7.63
N ILE A 217 -13.26 13.56 7.04
CA ILE A 217 -12.26 13.32 5.98
C ILE A 217 -12.80 13.91 4.67
N THR A 218 -11.96 14.67 3.99
CA THR A 218 -12.25 15.22 2.67
C THR A 218 -11.07 14.96 1.75
N ILE A 219 -11.30 14.28 0.63
CA ILE A 219 -10.35 14.21 -0.47
C ILE A 219 -10.51 15.48 -1.29
N VAL A 220 -9.49 16.33 -1.27
CA VAL A 220 -9.54 17.66 -1.89
C VAL A 220 -9.39 17.57 -3.40
N ARG A 221 -8.41 16.82 -3.87
CA ARG A 221 -8.11 16.65 -5.30
C ARG A 221 -7.10 15.53 -5.55
N PRO A 222 -7.07 14.94 -6.74
CA PRO A 222 -5.92 14.16 -7.19
C PRO A 222 -4.72 15.09 -7.50
N LEU A 223 -3.52 14.55 -7.40
CA LEU A 223 -2.25 15.21 -7.71
C LEU A 223 -1.56 14.48 -8.87
N ASN A 224 -1.07 15.25 -9.83
CA ASN A 224 -0.41 14.72 -11.01
C ASN A 224 1.11 14.60 -10.80
N VAL A 225 1.69 13.54 -11.34
CA VAL A 225 3.14 13.34 -11.44
C VAL A 225 3.54 13.40 -12.91
N PHE A 226 4.34 14.38 -13.30
CA PHE A 226 4.73 14.60 -14.71
C PHE A 226 3.55 14.68 -15.69
N GLY A 227 2.39 15.18 -15.24
CA GLY A 227 1.17 15.23 -16.05
C GLY A 227 0.33 13.95 -16.06
N TYR A 228 0.72 12.92 -15.32
CA TYR A 228 -0.04 11.68 -15.14
C TYR A 228 -0.77 11.66 -13.81
N ASP A 229 -2.03 11.24 -13.82
CA ASP A 229 -2.87 11.12 -12.62
C ASP A 229 -2.70 9.80 -11.88
N ASP A 230 -2.15 8.80 -12.55
CA ASP A 230 -2.22 7.38 -12.20
C ASP A 230 -0.96 6.80 -11.59
N ALA A 231 0.08 7.60 -11.41
CA ALA A 231 1.38 7.09 -10.99
C ALA A 231 1.56 7.09 -9.46
N PRO A 232 1.84 5.94 -8.90
CA PRO A 232 1.14 4.65 -9.01
C PRO A 232 -0.12 4.69 -8.13
N HIS A 233 -1.25 4.23 -8.61
CA HIS A 233 -2.57 4.26 -7.93
C HIS A 233 -3.11 5.66 -7.58
N GLY A 234 -2.60 6.71 -8.21
CA GLY A 234 -2.93 8.09 -7.91
C GLY A 234 -2.40 8.58 -6.56
N HIS A 235 -2.34 9.88 -6.45
CA HIS A 235 -2.03 10.58 -5.21
C HIS A 235 -3.15 11.55 -4.89
N ALA A 236 -3.48 11.74 -3.62
CA ALA A 236 -4.50 12.66 -3.19
C ALA A 236 -3.98 13.70 -2.18
N GLU A 237 -4.72 14.78 -2.13
CA GLU A 237 -4.67 15.80 -1.10
C GLU A 237 -5.98 15.81 -0.34
#